data_59e20645a66fd67d6b9714faa8da660a
#
_entry.id   59e20645a66fd67d6b9714faa8da660a
#
_cell.length_a   1.000
_cell.length_b   1.000
_cell.length_c   1.000
_cell.angle_alpha   90.00
_cell.angle_beta   90.00
_cell.angle_gamma   90.00
#
_symmetry.space_group_name_H-M   'P 1'
#
loop_
_entity.id
_entity.type
_entity.pdbx_description
1 polymer ?
#
loop_
_entity_poly.entity_id
_entity_poly.type
_entity_poly.pdbx_seq_one_letter_code
_entity_poly.pdbx_strand_id
1 'polypeptide(L)'
;MHGFEYFVPTEIVFGAGSTEKLPELLKKRGLSRVLVVYGSSSAKKSGLLDRVFQLLEEAGVSYQTLGGVQPNPRVALAREGVKLALSFGAELILAVGGGSVIDTCKAIAHGAANPETDLWEFWKKRAVLTRSMPVGVVLTIPAAGSETSDSAVLTNAESGEKRGLNTDLNRPVFAILDPVLAATLPNHQVACGVSDILMHTMDRYFNPVTDNDLTDELAEALLRVVLRNGPAAVQDPHNETAMSEIMWAGSLSHNGLTGLGGNKDFAPHQLGHALSEKFDVYHGESLTAIWSSWARYVLDTDVSRFARFARNVWGVEAADDKEAALAGIAAQEAFFRSIGMPVRIPALSCGRQDEAGLADLASRCSYGRTRTIGTFRVLGYDDILAIYQLANNEE
;
A
#
# COMPACT_ATOMS: atom_id res chain seq x y z
N MET A 1 14.03 22.71 -6.52
CA MET A 1 13.87 21.23 -6.69
C MET A 1 15.13 20.54 -6.20
N HIS A 2 15.00 19.55 -5.35
CA HIS A 2 16.12 18.77 -4.80
C HIS A 2 16.49 17.61 -5.76
N GLY A 3 17.76 17.14 -5.66
CA GLY A 3 18.23 16.01 -6.48
C GLY A 3 17.55 14.71 -6.08
N PHE A 4 17.26 13.84 -7.06
CA PHE A 4 16.67 12.52 -6.85
C PHE A 4 17.10 11.52 -7.93
N GLU A 5 16.95 10.23 -7.64
CA GLU A 5 16.94 9.16 -8.63
C GLU A 5 15.51 8.63 -8.77
N TYR A 6 15.07 8.39 -10.01
CA TYR A 6 13.75 7.86 -10.31
C TYR A 6 13.87 6.66 -11.24
N PHE A 7 13.55 5.49 -10.71
CA PHE A 7 13.65 4.23 -11.42
C PHE A 7 12.34 3.43 -11.26
N VAL A 8 11.58 3.26 -12.34
CA VAL A 8 10.32 2.50 -12.38
C VAL A 8 10.32 1.60 -13.61
N PRO A 9 10.97 0.42 -13.53
CA PRO A 9 11.18 -0.47 -14.67
C PRO A 9 9.94 -1.29 -15.04
N THR A 10 8.88 -1.25 -14.24
CA THR A 10 7.68 -2.06 -14.44
C THR A 10 6.96 -1.69 -15.73
N GLU A 11 6.85 -2.64 -16.66
CA GLU A 11 5.99 -2.49 -17.84
C GLU A 11 4.52 -2.60 -17.43
N ILE A 12 3.73 -1.56 -17.68
CA ILE A 12 2.32 -1.53 -17.33
C ILE A 12 1.47 -1.78 -18.57
N VAL A 13 0.54 -2.74 -18.43
CA VAL A 13 -0.50 -3.01 -19.43
C VAL A 13 -1.83 -2.71 -18.79
N PHE A 14 -2.46 -1.61 -19.23
CA PHE A 14 -3.65 -1.05 -18.60
C PHE A 14 -4.87 -1.11 -19.52
N GLY A 15 -6.04 -1.36 -18.95
CA GLY A 15 -7.35 -1.25 -19.62
C GLY A 15 -8.16 -2.54 -19.50
N ALA A 16 -9.47 -2.42 -19.84
CA ALA A 16 -10.40 -3.54 -19.83
C ALA A 16 -9.91 -4.67 -20.77
N GLY A 17 -9.90 -5.90 -20.28
CA GLY A 17 -9.42 -7.07 -21.01
C GLY A 17 -7.89 -7.17 -21.15
N SER A 18 -7.12 -6.31 -20.48
CA SER A 18 -5.66 -6.34 -20.58
C SER A 18 -5.05 -7.65 -20.03
N THR A 19 -5.78 -8.42 -19.24
CA THR A 19 -5.39 -9.76 -18.78
C THR A 19 -5.04 -10.69 -19.94
N GLU A 20 -5.67 -10.54 -21.10
CA GLU A 20 -5.41 -11.31 -22.33
C GLU A 20 -4.00 -11.11 -22.89
N LYS A 21 -3.27 -10.10 -22.45
CA LYS A 21 -1.88 -9.83 -22.84
C LYS A 21 -0.83 -10.67 -22.06
N LEU A 22 -1.24 -11.45 -21.06
CA LEU A 22 -0.34 -12.27 -20.27
C LEU A 22 0.57 -13.18 -21.13
N PRO A 23 0.07 -13.93 -22.13
CA PRO A 23 0.91 -14.75 -23.01
C PRO A 23 2.01 -13.97 -23.75
N GLU A 24 1.68 -12.79 -24.26
CA GLU A 24 2.62 -11.91 -24.95
C GLU A 24 3.74 -11.43 -24.03
N LEU A 25 3.40 -11.04 -22.79
CA LEU A 25 4.35 -10.57 -21.78
C LEU A 25 5.34 -11.66 -21.36
N LEU A 26 4.87 -12.91 -21.23
CA LEU A 26 5.69 -14.06 -20.89
C LEU A 26 6.62 -14.43 -22.06
N LYS A 27 6.06 -14.51 -23.28
CA LYS A 27 6.82 -14.80 -24.50
C LYS A 27 7.92 -13.78 -24.77
N LYS A 28 7.61 -12.48 -24.63
CA LYS A 28 8.58 -11.38 -24.76
C LYS A 28 9.79 -11.54 -23.85
N ARG A 29 9.62 -12.21 -22.69
CA ARG A 29 10.66 -12.43 -21.68
C ARG A 29 11.27 -13.82 -21.71
N GLY A 30 10.82 -14.70 -22.62
CA GLY A 30 11.31 -16.08 -22.73
C GLY A 30 10.99 -16.94 -21.51
N LEU A 31 9.89 -16.67 -20.81
CA LEU A 31 9.49 -17.35 -19.58
C LEU A 31 8.60 -18.55 -19.89
N SER A 32 8.94 -19.70 -19.34
CA SER A 32 8.27 -20.98 -19.60
C SER A 32 7.81 -21.73 -18.35
N ARG A 33 8.26 -21.33 -17.15
CA ARG A 33 7.87 -21.92 -15.87
C ARG A 33 7.48 -20.83 -14.86
N VAL A 34 6.22 -20.82 -14.46
CA VAL A 34 5.63 -19.77 -13.63
C VAL A 34 5.06 -20.34 -12.34
N LEU A 35 5.41 -19.76 -11.18
CA LEU A 35 4.69 -20.02 -9.94
C LEU A 35 3.59 -18.97 -9.79
N VAL A 36 2.32 -19.40 -9.88
CA VAL A 36 1.15 -18.54 -9.71
C VAL A 36 0.76 -18.48 -8.23
N VAL A 37 0.79 -17.28 -7.64
CA VAL A 37 0.43 -17.04 -6.23
C VAL A 37 -0.84 -16.23 -6.16
N TYR A 38 -1.80 -16.63 -5.30
CA TYR A 38 -3.10 -15.97 -5.20
C TYR A 38 -3.67 -16.00 -3.77
N GLY A 39 -4.71 -15.20 -3.54
CA GLY A 39 -5.44 -15.16 -2.27
C GLY A 39 -6.28 -16.43 -2.01
N SER A 40 -7.22 -16.36 -1.07
CA SER A 40 -7.94 -17.55 -0.63
C SER A 40 -9.09 -17.98 -1.55
N SER A 41 -10.01 -17.09 -1.92
CA SER A 41 -11.24 -17.51 -2.61
C SER A 41 -11.73 -16.59 -3.73
N SER A 42 -11.45 -15.28 -3.69
CA SER A 42 -12.02 -14.30 -4.63
C SER A 42 -11.64 -14.57 -6.08
N ALA A 43 -10.33 -14.72 -6.36
CA ALA A 43 -9.84 -14.97 -7.72
C ALA A 43 -10.31 -16.33 -8.29
N LYS A 44 -10.61 -17.33 -7.43
CA LYS A 44 -11.26 -18.58 -7.86
C LYS A 44 -12.74 -18.37 -8.20
N LYS A 45 -13.47 -17.66 -7.33
CA LYS A 45 -14.91 -17.46 -7.50
C LYS A 45 -15.27 -16.57 -8.70
N SER A 46 -14.38 -15.62 -9.05
CA SER A 46 -14.58 -14.73 -10.21
C SER A 46 -14.25 -15.40 -11.56
N GLY A 47 -13.67 -16.60 -11.56
CA GLY A 47 -13.20 -17.27 -12.78
C GLY A 47 -11.86 -16.72 -13.30
N LEU A 48 -11.28 -15.71 -12.65
CA LEU A 48 -10.01 -15.12 -13.09
C LEU A 48 -8.86 -16.13 -13.10
N LEU A 49 -8.75 -16.99 -12.07
CA LEU A 49 -7.68 -17.99 -12.03
C LEU A 49 -7.81 -19.01 -13.16
N ASP A 50 -9.02 -19.46 -13.47
CA ASP A 50 -9.25 -20.39 -14.58
C ASP A 50 -8.82 -19.74 -15.90
N ARG A 51 -9.14 -18.44 -16.09
CA ARG A 51 -8.68 -17.70 -17.29
C ARG A 51 -7.16 -17.55 -17.32
N VAL A 52 -6.52 -17.21 -16.19
CA VAL A 52 -5.05 -17.12 -16.13
C VAL A 52 -4.41 -18.48 -16.45
N PHE A 53 -4.92 -19.58 -15.92
CA PHE A 53 -4.40 -20.92 -16.22
C PHE A 53 -4.56 -21.28 -17.69
N GLN A 54 -5.71 -21.01 -18.29
CA GLN A 54 -5.94 -21.20 -19.72
C GLN A 54 -4.95 -20.40 -20.57
N LEU A 55 -4.70 -19.11 -20.22
CA LEU A 55 -3.73 -18.27 -20.93
C LEU A 55 -2.30 -18.81 -20.83
N LEU A 56 -1.92 -19.39 -19.68
CA LEU A 56 -0.61 -20.05 -19.51
C LEU A 56 -0.50 -21.32 -20.37
N GLU A 57 -1.56 -22.13 -20.41
CA GLU A 57 -1.62 -23.35 -21.24
C GLU A 57 -1.57 -23.01 -22.75
N GLU A 58 -2.34 -22.02 -23.20
CA GLU A 58 -2.32 -21.50 -24.57
C GLU A 58 -0.93 -20.98 -24.97
N ALA A 59 -0.19 -20.42 -24.02
CA ALA A 59 1.19 -19.94 -24.22
C ALA A 59 2.25 -21.07 -24.16
N GLY A 60 1.86 -22.32 -23.84
CA GLY A 60 2.79 -23.42 -23.62
C GLY A 60 3.67 -23.25 -22.36
N VAL A 61 3.18 -22.49 -21.38
CA VAL A 61 3.89 -22.20 -20.12
C VAL A 61 3.47 -23.20 -19.05
N SER A 62 4.44 -23.91 -18.48
CA SER A 62 4.21 -24.79 -17.33
C SER A 62 4.03 -23.94 -16.06
N TYR A 63 3.10 -24.34 -15.19
CA TYR A 63 2.88 -23.61 -13.94
C TYR A 63 2.64 -24.53 -12.75
N GLN A 64 2.94 -23.98 -11.57
CA GLN A 64 2.49 -24.48 -10.28
C GLN A 64 1.78 -23.37 -9.53
N THR A 65 1.02 -23.73 -8.49
CA THR A 65 0.16 -22.78 -7.79
C THR A 65 0.39 -22.77 -6.29
N LEU A 66 0.35 -21.58 -5.68
CA LEU A 66 0.34 -21.38 -4.24
C LEU A 66 -0.83 -20.44 -3.88
N GLY A 67 -1.87 -20.99 -3.27
CA GLY A 67 -3.02 -20.23 -2.80
C GLY A 67 -2.96 -19.96 -1.30
N GLY A 68 -3.94 -19.19 -0.81
CA GLY A 68 -4.14 -18.98 0.63
C GLY A 68 -3.45 -17.76 1.21
N VAL A 69 -2.98 -16.83 0.37
CA VAL A 69 -2.49 -15.54 0.88
C VAL A 69 -3.62 -14.79 1.59
N GLN A 70 -3.35 -14.36 2.80
CA GLN A 70 -4.25 -13.59 3.66
C GLN A 70 -3.85 -12.11 3.69
N PRO A 71 -4.75 -11.19 4.07
CA PRO A 71 -4.37 -9.83 4.47
C PRO A 71 -3.23 -9.88 5.51
N ASN A 72 -2.37 -8.86 5.51
CA ASN A 72 -1.14 -8.86 6.33
C ASN A 72 -0.26 -10.11 6.02
N PRO A 73 0.41 -10.16 4.86
CA PRO A 73 1.03 -11.37 4.32
C PRO A 73 2.03 -12.02 5.28
N ARG A 74 2.02 -13.35 5.35
CA ARG A 74 2.73 -14.12 6.37
C ARG A 74 4.05 -14.68 5.86
N VAL A 75 5.10 -14.56 6.67
CA VAL A 75 6.44 -15.12 6.39
C VAL A 75 6.39 -16.64 6.16
N ALA A 76 5.56 -17.37 6.93
CA ALA A 76 5.43 -18.82 6.80
C ALA A 76 5.01 -19.25 5.39
N LEU A 77 3.97 -18.63 4.82
CA LEU A 77 3.50 -18.94 3.46
C LEU A 77 4.53 -18.55 2.39
N ALA A 78 5.24 -17.43 2.60
CA ALA A 78 6.33 -17.05 1.69
C ALA A 78 7.47 -18.09 1.69
N ARG A 79 7.83 -18.66 2.85
CA ARG A 79 8.80 -19.77 2.95
C ARG A 79 8.35 -21.03 2.22
N GLU A 80 7.06 -21.36 2.27
CA GLU A 80 6.49 -22.47 1.48
C GLU A 80 6.63 -22.19 -0.02
N GLY A 81 6.29 -20.96 -0.44
CA GLY A 81 6.44 -20.51 -1.82
C GLY A 81 7.89 -20.59 -2.33
N VAL A 82 8.88 -20.24 -1.49
CA VAL A 82 10.30 -20.38 -1.83
C VAL A 82 10.64 -21.84 -2.13
N LYS A 83 10.24 -22.80 -1.28
CA LYS A 83 10.48 -24.23 -1.51
C LYS A 83 9.83 -24.71 -2.81
N LEU A 84 8.60 -24.27 -3.07
CA LEU A 84 7.87 -24.64 -4.27
C LEU A 84 8.52 -24.04 -5.53
N ALA A 85 8.91 -22.77 -5.50
CA ALA A 85 9.60 -22.11 -6.60
C ALA A 85 10.91 -22.83 -6.97
N LEU A 86 11.71 -23.20 -5.98
CA LEU A 86 12.97 -23.90 -6.17
C LEU A 86 12.78 -25.33 -6.71
N SER A 87 11.85 -26.10 -6.12
CA SER A 87 11.61 -27.50 -6.55
C SER A 87 11.02 -27.58 -7.96
N PHE A 88 10.21 -26.62 -8.37
CA PHE A 88 9.63 -26.52 -9.70
C PHE A 88 10.60 -25.91 -10.73
N GLY A 89 11.62 -25.18 -10.29
CA GLY A 89 12.50 -24.40 -11.14
C GLY A 89 11.79 -23.22 -11.78
N ALA A 90 10.97 -22.49 -11.00
CA ALA A 90 10.24 -21.33 -11.47
C ALA A 90 11.19 -20.27 -12.03
N GLU A 91 10.77 -19.60 -13.10
CA GLU A 91 11.48 -18.50 -13.76
C GLU A 91 10.83 -17.16 -13.48
N LEU A 92 9.55 -17.17 -13.07
CA LEU A 92 8.74 -16.01 -12.68
C LEU A 92 7.83 -16.39 -11.51
N ILE A 93 7.64 -15.45 -10.61
CA ILE A 93 6.57 -15.50 -9.61
C ILE A 93 5.44 -14.59 -10.09
N LEU A 94 4.27 -15.13 -10.39
CA LEU A 94 3.11 -14.39 -10.89
C LEU A 94 2.11 -14.15 -9.75
N ALA A 95 1.92 -12.90 -9.37
CA ALA A 95 0.89 -12.48 -8.43
C ALA A 95 -0.46 -12.32 -9.13
N VAL A 96 -1.50 -13.04 -8.68
CA VAL A 96 -2.89 -12.81 -9.09
C VAL A 96 -3.67 -12.34 -7.87
N GLY A 97 -3.73 -11.02 -7.66
CA GLY A 97 -4.32 -10.48 -6.44
C GLY A 97 -3.98 -9.01 -6.18
N GLY A 98 -4.23 -8.58 -4.95
CA GLY A 98 -3.86 -7.25 -4.44
C GLY A 98 -2.51 -7.24 -3.72
N GLY A 99 -2.23 -6.14 -3.00
CA GLY A 99 -0.94 -5.87 -2.36
C GLY A 99 -0.36 -7.01 -1.52
N SER A 100 -1.19 -7.70 -0.70
CA SER A 100 -0.71 -8.82 0.12
C SER A 100 -0.19 -10.00 -0.71
N VAL A 101 -0.83 -10.28 -1.86
CA VAL A 101 -0.37 -11.31 -2.80
C VAL A 101 0.93 -10.88 -3.46
N ILE A 102 1.01 -9.64 -3.90
CA ILE A 102 2.21 -9.08 -4.54
C ILE A 102 3.38 -9.09 -3.56
N ASP A 103 3.21 -8.66 -2.32
CA ASP A 103 4.26 -8.65 -1.31
C ASP A 103 4.74 -10.07 -0.94
N THR A 104 3.81 -11.04 -0.91
CA THR A 104 4.18 -12.46 -0.77
C THR A 104 5.03 -12.94 -1.96
N CYS A 105 4.67 -12.55 -3.21
CA CYS A 105 5.45 -12.88 -4.40
C CYS A 105 6.85 -12.28 -4.39
N LYS A 106 6.98 -11.01 -3.98
CA LYS A 106 8.28 -10.35 -3.81
C LYS A 106 9.15 -11.10 -2.81
N ALA A 107 8.57 -11.52 -1.68
CA ALA A 107 9.28 -12.30 -0.67
C ALA A 107 9.71 -13.68 -1.18
N ILE A 108 8.84 -14.38 -1.90
CA ILE A 108 9.18 -15.65 -2.55
C ILE A 108 10.32 -15.44 -3.55
N ALA A 109 10.24 -14.40 -4.38
CA ALA A 109 11.25 -14.08 -5.38
C ALA A 109 12.63 -13.80 -4.76
N HIS A 110 12.66 -13.09 -3.64
CA HIS A 110 13.90 -12.83 -2.90
C HIS A 110 14.46 -14.11 -2.27
N GLY A 111 13.62 -14.90 -1.59
CA GLY A 111 14.07 -16.15 -0.98
C GLY A 111 14.52 -17.19 -2.00
N ALA A 112 13.82 -17.33 -3.12
CA ALA A 112 14.18 -18.27 -4.18
C ALA A 112 15.48 -17.88 -4.92
N ALA A 113 15.74 -16.58 -5.06
CA ALA A 113 17.02 -16.09 -5.60
C ALA A 113 18.20 -16.24 -4.61
N ASN A 114 17.94 -16.38 -3.31
CA ASN A 114 18.95 -16.46 -2.24
C ASN A 114 18.66 -17.63 -1.29
N PRO A 115 18.67 -18.89 -1.78
CA PRO A 115 18.24 -20.06 -1.01
C PRO A 115 19.11 -20.35 0.22
N GLU A 116 20.30 -19.76 0.30
CA GLU A 116 21.24 -19.84 1.41
C GLU A 116 20.85 -18.98 2.61
N THR A 117 19.91 -18.04 2.43
CA THR A 117 19.52 -17.07 3.45
C THR A 117 18.01 -17.12 3.70
N ASP A 118 17.59 -17.24 4.96
CA ASP A 118 16.15 -17.12 5.27
C ASP A 118 15.64 -15.74 4.86
N LEU A 119 14.54 -15.69 4.12
CA LEU A 119 14.00 -14.45 3.56
C LEU A 119 13.72 -13.38 4.63
N TRP A 120 13.33 -13.77 5.87
CA TRP A 120 13.03 -12.84 6.94
C TRP A 120 14.25 -12.02 7.42
N GLU A 121 15.48 -12.55 7.21
CA GLU A 121 16.71 -11.82 7.53
C GLU A 121 16.87 -10.54 6.71
N PHE A 122 16.33 -10.49 5.47
CA PHE A 122 16.28 -9.27 4.66
C PHE A 122 15.34 -8.23 5.29
N TRP A 123 14.16 -8.62 5.76
CA TRP A 123 13.21 -7.72 6.44
C TRP A 123 13.72 -7.25 7.81
N LYS A 124 14.53 -8.06 8.47
CA LYS A 124 15.24 -7.65 9.71
C LYS A 124 16.46 -6.77 9.46
N LYS A 125 16.83 -6.54 8.17
CA LYS A 125 18.06 -5.83 7.78
C LYS A 125 19.34 -6.47 8.34
N ARG A 126 19.34 -7.79 8.53
CA ARG A 126 20.50 -8.57 8.98
C ARG A 126 21.26 -9.20 7.82
N ALA A 127 20.63 -9.28 6.65
CA ALA A 127 21.25 -9.70 5.40
C ALA A 127 21.01 -8.65 4.32
N VAL A 128 21.95 -8.49 3.39
CA VAL A 128 21.84 -7.57 2.26
C VAL A 128 21.23 -8.33 1.08
N LEU A 129 20.14 -7.80 0.53
CA LEU A 129 19.50 -8.33 -0.67
C LEU A 129 20.20 -7.76 -1.92
N THR A 130 20.77 -8.63 -2.74
CA THR A 130 21.50 -8.23 -3.96
C THR A 130 20.88 -8.75 -5.25
N ARG A 131 19.96 -9.73 -5.16
CA ARG A 131 19.31 -10.36 -6.33
C ARG A 131 17.90 -10.81 -5.97
N SER A 132 17.03 -10.86 -6.96
CA SER A 132 15.65 -11.34 -6.87
C SER A 132 15.26 -12.06 -8.15
N MET A 133 14.31 -12.97 -8.07
CA MET A 133 13.62 -13.49 -9.25
C MET A 133 12.66 -12.42 -9.79
N PRO A 134 12.31 -12.46 -11.09
CA PRO A 134 11.30 -11.57 -11.64
C PRO A 134 9.91 -11.87 -11.04
N VAL A 135 9.13 -10.80 -10.79
CA VAL A 135 7.74 -10.86 -10.37
C VAL A 135 6.86 -10.21 -11.46
N GLY A 136 5.81 -10.92 -11.87
CA GLY A 136 4.74 -10.38 -12.70
C GLY A 136 3.47 -10.20 -11.87
N VAL A 137 2.59 -9.29 -12.27
CA VAL A 137 1.36 -8.99 -11.54
C VAL A 137 0.14 -8.96 -12.46
N VAL A 138 -0.95 -9.60 -12.02
CA VAL A 138 -2.32 -9.36 -12.46
C VAL A 138 -3.06 -8.75 -11.26
N LEU A 139 -3.28 -7.44 -11.31
CA LEU A 139 -3.82 -6.68 -10.18
C LEU A 139 -5.34 -6.86 -10.09
N THR A 140 -5.84 -7.17 -8.89
CA THR A 140 -7.29 -7.32 -8.64
C THR A 140 -7.86 -6.31 -7.65
N ILE A 141 -7.00 -5.58 -6.92
CA ILE A 141 -7.42 -4.63 -5.89
C ILE A 141 -6.56 -3.36 -6.02
N PRO A 142 -7.11 -2.24 -6.52
CA PRO A 142 -6.40 -0.97 -6.52
C PRO A 142 -6.32 -0.42 -5.10
N ALA A 143 -5.12 -0.31 -4.55
CA ALA A 143 -4.85 0.19 -3.20
C ALA A 143 -3.38 0.58 -3.02
N ALA A 144 -2.59 -0.35 -2.49
CA ALA A 144 -1.21 -0.15 -2.03
C ALA A 144 -0.18 0.23 -3.11
N GLY A 145 -0.52 0.14 -4.41
CA GLY A 145 0.44 0.41 -5.50
C GLY A 145 1.64 -0.55 -5.53
N SER A 146 1.52 -1.72 -4.88
CA SER A 146 2.62 -2.69 -4.76
C SER A 146 3.09 -3.22 -6.10
N GLU A 147 2.24 -3.19 -7.12
CA GLU A 147 2.54 -3.62 -8.50
C GLU A 147 3.60 -2.76 -9.20
N THR A 148 3.92 -1.59 -8.65
CA THR A 148 4.96 -0.69 -9.20
C THR A 148 5.96 -0.21 -8.14
N SER A 149 5.73 -0.52 -6.86
CA SER A 149 6.50 0.05 -5.75
C SER A 149 7.80 -0.69 -5.46
N ASP A 150 8.72 0.03 -4.83
CA ASP A 150 9.96 -0.48 -4.24
C ASP A 150 9.74 -1.12 -2.86
N SER A 151 8.49 -1.23 -2.38
CA SER A 151 8.15 -1.68 -1.04
C SER A 151 7.56 -3.09 -1.03
N ALA A 152 7.83 -3.84 0.03
CA ALA A 152 7.13 -5.08 0.39
C ALA A 152 7.03 -5.20 1.91
N VAL A 153 5.84 -5.54 2.42
CA VAL A 153 5.58 -5.68 3.86
C VAL A 153 5.28 -7.14 4.17
N LEU A 154 5.89 -7.68 5.22
CA LEU A 154 5.59 -9.02 5.73
C LEU A 154 5.31 -8.99 7.23
N THR A 155 4.50 -9.95 7.66
CA THR A 155 4.18 -10.21 9.07
C THR A 155 4.76 -11.55 9.49
N ASN A 156 5.57 -11.56 10.54
CA ASN A 156 6.00 -12.78 11.20
C ASN A 156 5.13 -13.02 12.42
N ALA A 157 4.23 -14.00 12.32
CA ALA A 157 3.29 -14.33 13.40
C ALA A 157 3.99 -14.92 14.64
N GLU A 158 5.16 -15.54 14.48
CA GLU A 158 5.93 -16.13 15.59
C GLU A 158 6.55 -15.05 16.50
N SER A 159 7.05 -13.96 15.90
CA SER A 159 7.63 -12.85 16.65
C SER A 159 6.67 -11.70 16.89
N GLY A 160 5.47 -11.72 16.30
CA GLY A 160 4.51 -10.61 16.34
C GLY A 160 5.01 -9.35 15.65
N GLU A 161 5.91 -9.46 14.65
CA GLU A 161 6.51 -8.31 13.99
C GLU A 161 5.96 -8.13 12.57
N LYS A 162 5.59 -6.89 12.22
CA LYS A 162 5.28 -6.46 10.85
C LYS A 162 6.37 -5.50 10.38
N ARG A 163 7.08 -5.87 9.30
CA ARG A 163 8.22 -5.10 8.78
C ARG A 163 8.10 -4.84 7.30
N GLY A 164 8.58 -3.67 6.86
CA GLY A 164 8.77 -3.30 5.47
C GLY A 164 10.21 -3.48 5.01
N LEU A 165 10.37 -3.85 3.74
CA LEU A 165 11.63 -3.87 3.01
C LEU A 165 11.49 -3.01 1.75
N ASN A 166 12.32 -1.98 1.62
CA ASN A 166 12.33 -1.10 0.46
C ASN A 166 13.62 -1.32 -0.35
N THR A 167 13.45 -1.66 -1.61
CA THR A 167 14.52 -1.88 -2.57
C THR A 167 13.95 -1.90 -4.00
N ASP A 168 14.69 -1.44 -5.00
CA ASP A 168 14.26 -1.53 -6.39
C ASP A 168 14.10 -2.97 -6.90
N LEU A 169 14.69 -3.95 -6.21
CA LEU A 169 14.46 -5.39 -6.46
C LEU A 169 13.03 -5.85 -6.16
N ASN A 170 12.24 -5.06 -5.42
CA ASN A 170 10.82 -5.30 -5.20
C ASN A 170 9.95 -4.96 -6.43
N ARG A 171 10.46 -4.14 -7.38
CA ARG A 171 9.64 -3.68 -8.50
C ARG A 171 9.36 -4.81 -9.48
N PRO A 172 8.06 -5.15 -9.74
CA PRO A 172 7.71 -6.16 -10.72
C PRO A 172 8.21 -5.82 -12.12
N VAL A 173 8.47 -6.84 -12.94
CA VAL A 173 8.91 -6.66 -14.33
C VAL A 173 7.76 -6.29 -15.27
N PHE A 174 6.54 -6.65 -14.90
CA PHE A 174 5.30 -6.16 -15.53
C PHE A 174 4.13 -6.17 -14.55
N ALA A 175 3.15 -5.33 -14.84
CA ALA A 175 1.86 -5.31 -14.12
C ALA A 175 0.71 -5.16 -15.14
N ILE A 176 -0.25 -6.05 -15.06
CA ILE A 176 -1.52 -5.99 -15.79
C ILE A 176 -2.56 -5.36 -14.87
N LEU A 177 -3.10 -4.23 -15.30
CA LEU A 177 -4.07 -3.42 -14.59
C LEU A 177 -5.39 -3.43 -15.39
N ASP A 178 -6.24 -4.39 -15.10
CA ASP A 178 -7.55 -4.56 -15.72
C ASP A 178 -8.66 -4.10 -14.76
N PRO A 179 -9.24 -2.91 -14.95
CA PRO A 179 -10.24 -2.36 -14.03
C PRO A 179 -11.46 -3.26 -13.82
N VAL A 180 -11.81 -4.08 -14.83
CA VAL A 180 -12.93 -5.01 -14.74
C VAL A 180 -12.72 -6.07 -13.65
N LEU A 181 -11.48 -6.44 -13.34
CA LEU A 181 -11.17 -7.40 -12.28
C LEU A 181 -11.54 -6.89 -10.88
N ALA A 182 -11.61 -5.58 -10.70
CA ALA A 182 -11.99 -4.96 -9.43
C ALA A 182 -13.52 -4.86 -9.24
N ALA A 183 -14.33 -5.11 -10.27
CA ALA A 183 -15.79 -4.98 -10.23
C ALA A 183 -16.48 -5.90 -9.19
N THR A 184 -15.82 -6.99 -8.80
CA THR A 184 -16.36 -7.95 -7.81
C THR A 184 -15.94 -7.65 -6.37
N LEU A 185 -15.21 -6.56 -6.14
CA LEU A 185 -14.78 -6.16 -4.80
C LEU A 185 -15.97 -5.69 -3.96
N PRO A 186 -16.03 -6.05 -2.67
CA PRO A 186 -16.94 -5.41 -1.74
C PRO A 186 -16.64 -3.89 -1.64
N ASN A 187 -17.69 -3.08 -1.56
CA ASN A 187 -17.56 -1.61 -1.47
C ASN A 187 -16.59 -1.17 -0.36
N HIS A 188 -16.61 -1.86 0.78
CA HIS A 188 -15.70 -1.59 1.88
C HIS A 188 -14.21 -1.81 1.50
N GLN A 189 -13.90 -2.83 0.71
CA GLN A 189 -12.52 -3.04 0.24
C GLN A 189 -12.08 -1.97 -0.75
N VAL A 190 -13.00 -1.47 -1.59
CA VAL A 190 -12.73 -0.33 -2.47
C VAL A 190 -12.47 0.92 -1.64
N ALA A 191 -13.27 1.17 -0.59
CA ALA A 191 -13.07 2.30 0.32
C ALA A 191 -11.70 2.23 1.05
N CYS A 192 -11.30 1.03 1.50
CA CYS A 192 -9.95 0.81 2.05
C CYS A 192 -8.87 1.14 1.01
N GLY A 193 -9.05 0.72 -0.24
CA GLY A 193 -8.12 1.00 -1.33
C GLY A 193 -8.00 2.49 -1.65
N VAL A 194 -9.13 3.18 -1.81
CA VAL A 194 -9.18 4.64 -2.01
C VAL A 194 -8.46 5.39 -0.88
N SER A 195 -8.69 4.96 0.36
CA SER A 195 -8.03 5.54 1.53
C SER A 195 -6.52 5.33 1.51
N ASP A 196 -6.07 4.13 1.16
CA ASP A 196 -4.66 3.76 1.09
C ASP A 196 -3.91 4.57 0.01
N ILE A 197 -4.53 4.76 -1.17
CA ILE A 197 -4.01 5.61 -2.25
C ILE A 197 -3.81 7.06 -1.78
N LEU A 198 -4.81 7.63 -1.10
CA LEU A 198 -4.72 8.97 -0.52
C LEU A 198 -3.58 9.03 0.51
N MET A 199 -3.51 8.05 1.40
CA MET A 199 -2.49 8.01 2.46
C MET A 199 -1.08 7.88 1.91
N HIS A 200 -0.84 7.01 0.93
CA HIS A 200 0.46 6.90 0.27
C HIS A 200 0.91 8.20 -0.39
N THR A 201 -0.03 8.95 -0.97
CA THR A 201 0.25 10.25 -1.57
C THR A 201 0.52 11.30 -0.48
N MET A 202 -0.32 11.36 0.56
CA MET A 202 -0.18 12.33 1.66
C MET A 202 1.09 12.10 2.48
N ASP A 203 1.50 10.86 2.73
CA ASP A 203 2.75 10.54 3.45
C ASP A 203 4.02 10.96 2.69
N ARG A 204 3.91 11.20 1.38
CA ARG A 204 4.97 11.78 0.57
C ARG A 204 4.84 13.29 0.42
N TYR A 205 3.61 13.79 0.42
CA TYR A 205 3.31 15.21 0.30
C TYR A 205 3.67 15.98 1.58
N PHE A 206 3.28 15.47 2.76
CA PHE A 206 3.64 16.07 4.06
C PHE A 206 5.09 15.73 4.41
N ASN A 207 6.02 16.52 3.90
CA ASN A 207 7.46 16.40 4.13
C ASN A 207 8.06 17.81 4.36
N PRO A 208 9.27 17.92 4.96
CA PRO A 208 9.84 19.20 5.33
C PRO A 208 10.43 20.01 4.14
N VAL A 209 10.36 19.48 2.93
CA VAL A 209 10.89 20.14 1.72
C VAL A 209 9.83 21.07 1.14
N THR A 210 10.18 22.34 0.86
CA THR A 210 9.21 23.37 0.50
C THR A 210 9.32 23.89 -0.94
N ASP A 211 10.42 23.64 -1.65
CA ASP A 211 10.69 24.17 -3.00
C ASP A 211 10.66 23.08 -4.07
N ASN A 212 9.62 22.25 -4.06
CA ASN A 212 9.45 21.07 -4.90
C ASN A 212 8.14 21.12 -5.70
N ASP A 213 7.82 22.27 -6.27
CA ASP A 213 6.50 22.62 -6.83
C ASP A 213 5.93 21.58 -7.78
N LEU A 214 6.69 21.11 -8.77
CA LEU A 214 6.18 20.13 -9.73
C LEU A 214 5.76 18.82 -9.06
N THR A 215 6.55 18.33 -8.11
CA THR A 215 6.22 17.11 -7.34
C THR A 215 4.98 17.32 -6.48
N ASP A 216 4.87 18.49 -5.85
CA ASP A 216 3.71 18.85 -5.05
C ASP A 216 2.44 18.95 -5.90
N GLU A 217 2.49 19.62 -7.04
CA GLU A 217 1.37 19.74 -7.99
C GLU A 217 0.91 18.37 -8.52
N LEU A 218 1.83 17.45 -8.80
CA LEU A 218 1.50 16.09 -9.21
C LEU A 218 0.79 15.32 -8.08
N ALA A 219 1.24 15.47 -6.84
CA ALA A 219 0.61 14.87 -5.68
C ALA A 219 -0.79 15.46 -5.43
N GLU A 220 -0.93 16.78 -5.49
CA GLU A 220 -2.20 17.50 -5.33
C GLU A 220 -3.21 17.11 -6.44
N ALA A 221 -2.74 16.99 -7.69
CA ALA A 221 -3.57 16.54 -8.81
C ALA A 221 -4.08 15.11 -8.60
N LEU A 222 -3.20 14.19 -8.17
CA LEU A 222 -3.56 12.80 -7.86
C LEU A 222 -4.61 12.76 -6.75
N LEU A 223 -4.40 13.49 -5.65
CA LEU A 223 -5.36 13.58 -4.55
C LEU A 223 -6.73 14.05 -5.05
N ARG A 224 -6.79 15.15 -5.84
CA ARG A 224 -8.06 15.65 -6.40
C ARG A 224 -8.77 14.63 -7.30
N VAL A 225 -8.03 13.85 -8.11
CA VAL A 225 -8.62 12.81 -8.95
C VAL A 225 -9.22 11.70 -8.09
N VAL A 226 -8.51 11.25 -7.05
CA VAL A 226 -9.00 10.21 -6.13
C VAL A 226 -10.21 10.69 -5.33
N LEU A 227 -10.20 11.92 -4.83
CA LEU A 227 -11.34 12.51 -4.12
C LEU A 227 -12.59 12.60 -5.01
N ARG A 228 -12.43 12.88 -6.29
CA ARG A 228 -13.54 13.00 -7.26
C ARG A 228 -14.12 11.66 -7.68
N ASN A 229 -13.26 10.64 -7.91
CA ASN A 229 -13.68 9.34 -8.45
C ASN A 229 -13.91 8.30 -7.35
N GLY A 230 -13.25 8.42 -6.19
CA GLY A 230 -13.33 7.48 -5.08
C GLY A 230 -14.75 7.17 -4.62
N PRO A 231 -15.59 8.15 -4.33
CA PRO A 231 -16.98 7.89 -3.92
C PRO A 231 -17.79 7.09 -4.95
N ALA A 232 -17.63 7.38 -6.24
CA ALA A 232 -18.32 6.65 -7.31
C ALA A 232 -17.82 5.20 -7.41
N ALA A 233 -16.50 4.97 -7.33
CA ALA A 233 -15.92 3.62 -7.32
C ALA A 233 -16.35 2.81 -6.08
N VAL A 234 -16.46 3.46 -4.91
CA VAL A 234 -16.92 2.82 -3.67
C VAL A 234 -18.41 2.47 -3.74
N GLN A 235 -19.23 3.37 -4.29
CA GLN A 235 -20.68 3.15 -4.42
C GLN A 235 -20.99 2.03 -5.41
N ASP A 236 -20.29 2.00 -6.54
CA ASP A 236 -20.46 1.01 -7.61
C ASP A 236 -19.10 0.58 -8.17
N PRO A 237 -18.55 -0.56 -7.71
CA PRO A 237 -17.30 -1.11 -8.24
C PRO A 237 -17.36 -1.51 -9.73
N HIS A 238 -18.56 -1.60 -10.33
CA HIS A 238 -18.74 -1.80 -11.78
C HIS A 238 -18.60 -0.51 -12.57
N ASN A 239 -18.49 0.66 -11.94
CA ASN A 239 -18.20 1.91 -12.62
C ASN A 239 -16.77 1.90 -13.16
N GLU A 240 -16.63 1.40 -14.41
CA GLU A 240 -15.33 1.20 -15.05
C GLU A 240 -14.53 2.50 -15.15
N THR A 241 -15.18 3.63 -15.43
CA THR A 241 -14.51 4.93 -15.53
C THR A 241 -13.88 5.32 -14.19
N ALA A 242 -14.65 5.29 -13.10
CA ALA A 242 -14.15 5.63 -11.78
C ALA A 242 -13.08 4.63 -11.30
N MET A 243 -13.30 3.33 -11.52
CA MET A 243 -12.36 2.28 -11.13
C MET A 243 -11.04 2.38 -11.92
N SER A 244 -11.08 2.75 -13.19
CA SER A 244 -9.88 2.97 -14.00
C SER A 244 -9.01 4.09 -13.43
N GLU A 245 -9.62 5.22 -13.07
CA GLU A 245 -8.90 6.34 -12.44
C GLU A 245 -8.31 5.95 -11.09
N ILE A 246 -9.06 5.23 -10.25
CA ILE A 246 -8.58 4.75 -8.95
C ILE A 246 -7.45 3.73 -9.11
N MET A 247 -7.55 2.80 -10.07
CA MET A 247 -6.51 1.79 -10.31
C MET A 247 -5.20 2.44 -10.77
N TRP A 248 -5.26 3.39 -11.70
CA TRP A 248 -4.07 4.11 -12.16
C TRP A 248 -3.48 5.00 -11.08
N ALA A 249 -4.32 5.73 -10.33
CA ALA A 249 -3.89 6.54 -9.20
C ALA A 249 -3.19 5.69 -8.13
N GLY A 250 -3.64 4.45 -7.88
CA GLY A 250 -3.01 3.52 -6.96
C GLY A 250 -1.55 3.25 -7.32
N SER A 251 -1.28 2.90 -8.58
CA SER A 251 0.09 2.69 -9.06
C SER A 251 0.96 3.93 -8.91
N LEU A 252 0.44 5.11 -9.27
CA LEU A 252 1.19 6.38 -9.20
C LEU A 252 1.43 6.84 -7.76
N SER A 253 0.51 6.56 -6.83
CA SER A 253 0.63 6.96 -5.43
C SER A 253 1.84 6.34 -4.73
N HIS A 254 2.30 5.16 -5.17
CA HIS A 254 3.38 4.42 -4.51
C HIS A 254 4.60 4.12 -5.37
N ASN A 255 4.60 4.43 -6.66
CA ASN A 255 5.77 4.19 -7.52
C ASN A 255 6.96 5.14 -7.26
N GLY A 256 6.77 6.16 -6.42
CA GLY A 256 7.77 7.14 -6.04
C GLY A 256 7.57 8.52 -6.67
N LEU A 257 6.71 8.66 -7.69
CA LEU A 257 6.51 9.91 -8.43
C LEU A 257 6.10 11.09 -7.52
N THR A 258 5.14 10.85 -6.62
CA THR A 258 4.55 11.89 -5.75
C THR A 258 5.43 12.33 -4.58
N GLY A 259 6.65 11.82 -4.47
CA GLY A 259 7.58 12.12 -3.38
C GLY A 259 9.00 12.43 -3.85
N LEU A 260 9.20 12.66 -5.15
CA LEU A 260 10.52 12.94 -5.71
C LEU A 260 11.12 14.22 -5.12
N GLY A 261 12.39 14.16 -4.73
CA GLY A 261 13.11 15.27 -4.12
C GLY A 261 12.72 15.59 -2.68
N GLY A 262 11.78 14.85 -2.07
CA GLY A 262 11.35 15.03 -0.69
C GLY A 262 11.76 13.88 0.24
N ASN A 263 11.61 14.11 1.54
CA ASN A 263 11.79 13.10 2.59
C ASN A 263 10.41 12.54 2.97
N LYS A 264 10.14 11.31 2.56
CA LYS A 264 8.85 10.61 2.84
C LYS A 264 8.60 10.50 4.34
N ASP A 265 7.44 10.92 4.85
CA ASP A 265 7.12 10.89 6.28
C ASP A 265 6.76 9.48 6.78
N PHE A 266 5.70 8.93 6.26
CA PHE A 266 5.15 7.61 6.63
C PHE A 266 4.83 7.41 8.13
N ALA A 267 4.77 8.46 8.95
CA ALA A 267 4.36 8.33 10.34
C ALA A 267 2.93 7.77 10.48
N PRO A 268 1.91 8.26 9.73
CA PRO A 268 0.57 7.67 9.74
C PRO A 268 0.55 6.18 9.42
N HIS A 269 1.33 5.73 8.41
CA HIS A 269 1.45 4.30 8.09
C HIS A 269 2.08 3.50 9.22
N GLN A 270 3.11 4.01 9.90
CA GLN A 270 3.75 3.30 11.02
C GLN A 270 2.79 3.18 12.22
N LEU A 271 2.01 4.22 12.51
CA LEU A 271 0.95 4.21 13.51
C LEU A 271 -0.15 3.18 13.15
N GLY A 272 -0.63 3.21 11.90
CA GLY A 272 -1.63 2.25 11.39
C GLY A 272 -1.13 0.80 11.39
N HIS A 273 0.16 0.56 11.12
CA HIS A 273 0.75 -0.78 11.17
C HIS A 273 0.65 -1.42 12.56
N ALA A 274 0.89 -0.66 13.63
CA ALA A 274 0.77 -1.18 15.00
C ALA A 274 -0.69 -1.56 15.35
N LEU A 275 -1.69 -0.80 14.84
CA LEU A 275 -3.11 -1.16 14.96
C LEU A 275 -3.43 -2.45 14.20
N SER A 276 -3.02 -2.54 12.93
CA SER A 276 -3.26 -3.72 12.10
C SER A 276 -2.54 -4.96 12.62
N GLU A 277 -1.34 -4.81 13.19
CA GLU A 277 -0.58 -5.89 13.81
C GLU A 277 -1.29 -6.45 15.05
N LYS A 278 -1.76 -5.55 15.92
CA LYS A 278 -2.37 -5.94 17.21
C LYS A 278 -3.78 -6.49 17.05
N PHE A 279 -4.60 -5.89 16.18
CA PHE A 279 -6.04 -6.13 16.12
C PHE A 279 -6.52 -6.76 14.81
N ASP A 280 -5.61 -7.01 13.86
CA ASP A 280 -5.89 -7.54 12.53
C ASP A 280 -6.98 -6.75 11.74
N VAL A 281 -7.10 -5.44 12.03
CA VAL A 281 -8.00 -4.53 11.29
C VAL A 281 -7.49 -4.29 9.88
N TYR A 282 -8.40 -3.94 8.96
CA TYR A 282 -8.02 -3.61 7.58
C TYR A 282 -7.04 -2.44 7.55
N HIS A 283 -6.08 -2.53 6.62
CA HIS A 283 -5.02 -1.52 6.53
C HIS A 283 -5.56 -0.11 6.31
N GLY A 284 -6.47 0.07 5.34
CA GLY A 284 -7.10 1.37 5.09
C GLY A 284 -7.82 1.94 6.30
N GLU A 285 -8.53 1.10 7.08
CA GLU A 285 -9.20 1.53 8.33
C GLU A 285 -8.20 2.01 9.38
N SER A 286 -7.09 1.28 9.55
CA SER A 286 -6.06 1.66 10.52
C SER A 286 -5.42 3.01 10.21
N LEU A 287 -5.30 3.35 8.92
CA LEU A 287 -4.75 4.62 8.46
C LEU A 287 -5.73 5.78 8.69
N THR A 288 -6.98 5.63 8.27
CA THR A 288 -7.99 6.69 8.39
C THR A 288 -8.34 6.99 9.84
N ALA A 289 -8.34 5.97 10.72
CA ALA A 289 -8.58 6.13 12.15
C ALA A 289 -7.52 7.00 12.87
N ILE A 290 -6.33 7.14 12.29
CA ILE A 290 -5.20 7.85 12.88
C ILE A 290 -4.91 9.20 12.22
N TRP A 291 -5.12 9.31 10.89
CA TRP A 291 -4.57 10.41 10.12
C TRP A 291 -4.93 11.80 10.66
N SER A 292 -6.20 12.06 10.98
CA SER A 292 -6.62 13.39 11.42
C SER A 292 -6.08 13.77 12.80
N SER A 293 -5.86 12.79 13.67
CA SER A 293 -5.22 12.98 14.99
C SER A 293 -3.73 13.29 14.83
N TRP A 294 -3.03 12.55 13.96
CA TRP A 294 -1.66 12.84 13.59
C TRP A 294 -1.55 14.26 12.98
N ALA A 295 -2.39 14.58 12.00
CA ALA A 295 -2.36 15.87 11.32
C ALA A 295 -2.51 17.04 12.29
N ARG A 296 -3.47 16.96 13.22
CA ARG A 296 -3.66 18.00 14.27
C ARG A 296 -2.47 18.08 15.23
N TYR A 297 -1.85 16.94 15.54
CA TYR A 297 -0.70 16.90 16.46
C TYR A 297 0.55 17.53 15.86
N VAL A 298 0.78 17.37 14.55
CA VAL A 298 1.98 17.89 13.87
C VAL A 298 1.76 19.22 13.16
N LEU A 299 0.53 19.75 13.13
CA LEU A 299 0.13 20.94 12.39
C LEU A 299 1.07 22.15 12.60
N ASP A 300 1.43 22.42 13.85
CA ASP A 300 2.25 23.58 14.21
C ASP A 300 3.73 23.43 13.78
N THR A 301 4.13 22.28 13.22
CA THR A 301 5.46 22.08 12.63
C THR A 301 5.62 22.88 11.34
N ASP A 302 4.61 22.85 10.47
CA ASP A 302 4.53 23.67 9.26
C ASP A 302 3.05 23.89 8.87
N VAL A 303 2.49 24.96 9.39
CA VAL A 303 1.09 25.36 9.11
C VAL A 303 0.88 25.65 7.62
N SER A 304 1.89 26.22 6.95
CA SER A 304 1.79 26.62 5.54
C SER A 304 1.62 25.40 4.62
N ARG A 305 2.24 24.27 4.95
CA ARG A 305 2.11 23.01 4.20
C ARG A 305 0.67 22.45 4.28
N PHE A 306 0.06 22.50 5.46
CA PHE A 306 -1.35 22.12 5.64
C PHE A 306 -2.30 23.14 4.99
N ALA A 307 -1.99 24.44 5.02
CA ALA A 307 -2.77 25.46 4.33
C ALA A 307 -2.72 25.29 2.80
N ARG A 308 -1.53 24.96 2.23
CA ARG A 308 -1.39 24.62 0.81
C ARG A 308 -2.25 23.39 0.45
N PHE A 309 -2.19 22.32 1.24
CA PHE A 309 -3.06 21.15 1.07
C PHE A 309 -4.54 21.52 1.05
N ALA A 310 -4.97 22.33 2.02
CA ALA A 310 -6.36 22.77 2.14
C ALA A 310 -6.84 23.55 0.91
N ARG A 311 -6.03 24.50 0.43
CA ARG A 311 -6.37 25.34 -0.72
C ARG A 311 -6.30 24.56 -2.03
N ASN A 312 -5.21 23.84 -2.27
CA ASN A 312 -4.95 23.22 -3.57
C ASN A 312 -5.70 21.88 -3.77
N VAL A 313 -5.95 21.14 -2.69
CA VAL A 313 -6.66 19.84 -2.78
C VAL A 313 -8.15 20.01 -2.50
N TRP A 314 -8.52 20.82 -1.52
CA TRP A 314 -9.91 20.97 -1.06
C TRP A 314 -10.60 22.25 -1.54
N GLY A 315 -9.87 23.20 -2.12
CA GLY A 315 -10.44 24.49 -2.54
C GLY A 315 -10.88 25.37 -1.37
N VAL A 316 -10.24 25.24 -0.19
CA VAL A 316 -10.58 26.03 0.99
C VAL A 316 -10.23 27.50 0.75
N GLU A 317 -11.23 28.38 0.91
CA GLU A 317 -11.10 29.83 0.80
C GLU A 317 -11.00 30.44 2.22
N ALA A 318 -9.82 30.41 2.83
CA ALA A 318 -9.52 31.06 4.10
C ALA A 318 -8.23 31.89 3.96
N ALA A 319 -8.25 33.10 4.50
CA ALA A 319 -7.10 34.02 4.42
C ALA A 319 -6.00 33.64 5.41
N ASP A 320 -6.38 33.20 6.61
CA ASP A 320 -5.45 32.73 7.64
C ASP A 320 -5.02 31.29 7.36
N ASP A 321 -3.70 31.03 7.42
CA ASP A 321 -3.14 29.72 7.12
C ASP A 321 -3.56 28.64 8.13
N LYS A 322 -3.70 29.01 9.40
CA LYS A 322 -4.11 28.04 10.43
C LYS A 322 -5.58 27.68 10.31
N GLU A 323 -6.43 28.65 9.97
CA GLU A 323 -7.83 28.40 9.66
C GLU A 323 -7.96 27.50 8.42
N ALA A 324 -7.24 27.82 7.34
CA ALA A 324 -7.22 26.99 6.13
C ALA A 324 -6.76 25.55 6.43
N ALA A 325 -5.67 25.40 7.17
CA ALA A 325 -5.10 24.10 7.53
C ALA A 325 -6.08 23.23 8.33
N LEU A 326 -6.73 23.80 9.34
CA LEU A 326 -7.74 23.10 10.15
C LEU A 326 -8.97 22.71 9.31
N ALA A 327 -9.43 23.60 8.41
CA ALA A 327 -10.51 23.29 7.49
C ALA A 327 -10.15 22.16 6.51
N GLY A 328 -8.92 22.13 5.98
CA GLY A 328 -8.44 21.04 5.13
C GLY A 328 -8.37 19.70 5.85
N ILE A 329 -7.90 19.68 7.10
CA ILE A 329 -7.90 18.47 7.95
C ILE A 329 -9.35 17.98 8.17
N ALA A 330 -10.27 18.89 8.46
CA ALA A 330 -11.68 18.55 8.66
C ALA A 330 -12.34 18.04 7.38
N ALA A 331 -12.02 18.62 6.21
CA ALA A 331 -12.53 18.18 4.92
C ALA A 331 -12.04 16.75 4.58
N GLN A 332 -10.77 16.45 4.81
CA GLN A 332 -10.22 15.10 4.61
C GLN A 332 -10.87 14.07 5.55
N GLU A 333 -11.09 14.45 6.79
CA GLU A 333 -11.79 13.60 7.77
C GLU A 333 -13.25 13.34 7.35
N ALA A 334 -13.96 14.39 6.90
CA ALA A 334 -15.33 14.27 6.38
C ALA A 334 -15.40 13.38 5.14
N PHE A 335 -14.39 13.44 4.26
CA PHE A 335 -14.31 12.56 3.10
C PHE A 335 -14.19 11.08 3.52
N PHE A 336 -13.30 10.76 4.45
CA PHE A 336 -13.17 9.38 4.94
C PHE A 336 -14.51 8.86 5.50
N ARG A 337 -15.23 9.67 6.29
CA ARG A 337 -16.57 9.31 6.76
C ARG A 337 -17.55 9.08 5.61
N SER A 338 -17.50 9.91 4.57
CA SER A 338 -18.43 9.83 3.42
C SER A 338 -18.32 8.55 2.62
N ILE A 339 -17.14 7.91 2.64
CA ILE A 339 -16.90 6.60 2.02
C ILE A 339 -16.96 5.44 3.03
N GLY A 340 -17.50 5.69 4.23
CA GLY A 340 -17.72 4.67 5.26
C GLY A 340 -16.47 4.25 6.03
N MET A 341 -15.41 5.06 6.03
CA MET A 341 -14.18 4.74 6.73
C MET A 341 -14.16 5.33 8.15
N PRO A 342 -13.62 4.58 9.14
CA PRO A 342 -13.48 5.06 10.51
C PRO A 342 -12.42 6.15 10.59
N VAL A 343 -12.66 7.19 11.41
CA VAL A 343 -11.72 8.31 11.60
C VAL A 343 -11.20 8.42 13.03
N ARG A 344 -11.55 7.43 13.87
CA ARG A 344 -11.10 7.29 15.27
C ARG A 344 -10.99 5.81 15.62
N ILE A 345 -10.13 5.48 16.60
CA ILE A 345 -9.93 4.11 17.10
C ILE A 345 -11.23 3.46 17.62
N PRO A 346 -12.10 4.16 18.39
CA PRO A 346 -13.36 3.57 18.85
C PRO A 346 -14.29 3.05 17.74
N ALA A 347 -14.16 3.58 16.52
CA ALA A 347 -14.95 3.13 15.36
C ALA A 347 -14.38 1.88 14.66
N LEU A 348 -13.18 1.44 15.04
CA LEU A 348 -12.60 0.17 14.58
C LEU A 348 -13.25 -1.01 15.31
N SER A 349 -13.11 -2.22 14.74
CA SER A 349 -13.61 -3.45 15.36
C SER A 349 -13.04 -3.75 16.75
N CYS A 350 -11.86 -3.20 17.06
CA CYS A 350 -11.23 -3.32 18.38
C CYS A 350 -11.85 -2.40 19.44
N GLY A 351 -12.65 -1.40 19.05
CA GLY A 351 -13.27 -0.43 19.96
C GLY A 351 -12.27 0.48 20.67
N ARG A 352 -12.79 1.23 21.65
CA ARG A 352 -11.98 2.11 22.49
C ARG A 352 -10.98 1.34 23.31
N GLN A 353 -9.75 1.84 23.40
CA GLN A 353 -8.66 1.22 24.15
C GLN A 353 -8.48 1.89 25.53
N ASP A 354 -8.05 1.11 26.52
CA ASP A 354 -7.60 1.63 27.81
C ASP A 354 -6.16 2.16 27.75
N GLU A 355 -5.68 2.76 28.82
CA GLU A 355 -4.33 3.32 28.88
C GLU A 355 -3.24 2.26 28.61
N ALA A 356 -3.42 1.04 29.09
CA ALA A 356 -2.47 -0.05 28.88
C ALA A 356 -2.46 -0.47 27.40
N GLY A 357 -3.62 -0.53 26.75
CA GLY A 357 -3.77 -0.81 25.33
C GLY A 357 -3.11 0.24 24.44
N LEU A 358 -3.24 1.53 24.78
CA LEU A 358 -2.58 2.64 24.07
C LEU A 358 -1.06 2.62 24.27
N ALA A 359 -0.59 2.34 25.50
CA ALA A 359 0.84 2.22 25.81
C ALA A 359 1.48 1.04 25.05
N ASP A 360 0.77 -0.10 24.90
CA ASP A 360 1.24 -1.24 24.10
C ASP A 360 1.32 -0.87 22.61
N LEU A 361 0.32 -0.16 22.05
CA LEU A 361 0.38 0.34 20.68
C LEU A 361 1.59 1.25 20.46
N ALA A 362 1.83 2.19 21.37
CA ALA A 362 2.98 3.09 21.29
C ALA A 362 4.31 2.34 21.40
N SER A 363 4.37 1.31 22.25
CA SER A 363 5.54 0.44 22.38
C SER A 363 5.82 -0.35 21.11
N ARG A 364 4.80 -0.95 20.48
CA ARG A 364 4.93 -1.66 19.20
C ARG A 364 5.41 -0.72 18.10
N CYS A 365 4.76 0.43 17.96
CA CYS A 365 5.09 1.43 16.95
C CYS A 365 6.52 1.95 17.10
N SER A 366 7.02 2.13 18.31
CA SER A 366 8.38 2.60 18.62
C SER A 366 9.43 1.49 18.84
N TYR A 367 9.07 0.21 18.60
CA TYR A 367 9.91 -0.95 18.87
C TYR A 367 10.49 -0.93 20.30
N GLY A 368 9.61 -0.78 21.30
CA GLY A 368 10.04 -0.71 22.70
C GLY A 368 10.87 0.55 23.00
N ARG A 369 10.53 1.68 22.42
CA ARG A 369 11.23 2.99 22.54
C ARG A 369 12.62 3.03 21.89
N THR A 370 12.93 2.10 20.99
CA THR A 370 14.25 2.04 20.34
C THR A 370 14.31 2.78 19.00
N ARG A 371 13.16 3.22 18.45
CA ARG A 371 13.10 4.01 17.22
C ARG A 371 12.16 5.20 17.33
N THR A 372 12.38 6.19 16.47
CA THR A 372 11.45 7.26 16.13
C THR A 372 10.80 7.02 14.78
N ILE A 373 9.69 7.70 14.48
CA ILE A 373 9.00 7.65 13.19
C ILE A 373 8.78 9.07 12.65
N GLY A 374 8.53 9.20 11.36
CA GLY A 374 8.25 10.46 10.69
C GLY A 374 9.50 11.28 10.34
N THR A 375 9.35 12.13 9.33
CA THR A 375 10.34 13.10 8.85
C THR A 375 9.78 14.52 8.83
N PHE A 376 8.46 14.69 8.64
CA PHE A 376 7.78 15.98 8.78
C PHE A 376 7.93 16.53 10.19
N ARG A 377 7.68 15.68 11.17
CA ARG A 377 8.05 15.81 12.56
C ARG A 377 8.55 14.47 13.08
N VAL A 378 9.74 14.45 13.65
CA VAL A 378 10.29 13.24 14.28
C VAL A 378 9.52 12.97 15.57
N LEU A 379 8.88 11.81 15.63
CA LEU A 379 7.99 11.41 16.72
C LEU A 379 8.63 10.29 17.54
N GLY A 380 8.82 10.55 18.83
CA GLY A 380 9.23 9.55 19.82
C GLY A 380 8.04 8.82 20.45
N TYR A 381 8.31 7.94 21.41
CA TYR A 381 7.28 7.17 22.10
C TYR A 381 6.15 8.04 22.70
N ASP A 382 6.52 9.14 23.35
CA ASP A 382 5.54 10.00 24.04
C ASP A 382 4.65 10.77 23.03
N ASP A 383 5.21 11.21 21.89
CA ASP A 383 4.43 11.78 20.77
C ASP A 383 3.47 10.74 20.17
N ILE A 384 3.96 9.53 19.95
CA ILE A 384 3.17 8.39 19.41
C ILE A 384 2.01 8.08 20.34
N LEU A 385 2.27 8.01 21.67
CA LEU A 385 1.24 7.77 22.68
C LEU A 385 0.20 8.90 22.68
N ALA A 386 0.63 10.16 22.62
CA ALA A 386 -0.28 11.31 22.56
C ALA A 386 -1.18 11.28 21.32
N ILE A 387 -0.64 10.88 20.15
CA ILE A 387 -1.44 10.73 18.92
C ILE A 387 -2.48 9.62 19.08
N TYR A 388 -2.12 8.45 19.66
CA TYR A 388 -3.10 7.39 19.93
C TYR A 388 -4.15 7.81 20.94
N GLN A 389 -3.80 8.59 21.96
CA GLN A 389 -4.77 9.16 22.92
C GLN A 389 -5.76 10.09 22.21
N LEU A 390 -5.28 10.97 21.31
CA LEU A 390 -6.15 11.83 20.50
C LEU A 390 -7.08 11.00 19.59
N ALA A 391 -6.56 9.96 18.95
CA ALA A 391 -7.33 9.10 18.07
C ALA A 391 -8.31 8.17 18.83
N ASN A 392 -8.13 7.99 20.12
CA ASN A 392 -8.99 7.16 20.98
C ASN A 392 -10.14 7.93 21.64
N ASN A 393 -10.20 9.25 21.46
CA ASN A 393 -11.32 10.06 21.94
C ASN A 393 -12.49 9.91 20.97
N GLU A 394 -13.70 9.82 21.55
CA GLU A 394 -14.94 10.11 20.84
C GLU A 394 -14.98 11.62 20.54
N GLU A 395 -15.64 12.00 19.46
CA GLU A 395 -15.77 13.42 19.07
C GLU A 395 -16.50 14.25 20.09
#